data_033a58ae4afaf64a0b3f829125268912
#
_entry.id   033a58ae4afaf64a0b3f829125268912
#
_cell.length_a   1.000
_cell.length_b   1.000
_cell.length_c   1.000
_cell.angle_alpha   90.00
_cell.angle_beta   90.00
_cell.angle_gamma   90.00
#
_symmetry.space_group_name_H-M   'P 1'
#
loop_
_entity.id
_entity.type
_entity.pdbx_description
1 polymer ?
#
loop_
_entity_poly.entity_id
_entity_poly.type
_entity_poly.pdbx_seq_one_letter_code
_entity_poly.pdbx_strand_id
1 'polypeptide(L)'
;LHEVGHVLGLRHNFRGSYLYSPTEIHDKTITGNTLMNSVMDYDPINVAPEGTQQGIYFSTEPGVYDKWAIKFGYTPNLTDEERTELLRESIKKELTFGTDDEAMSYPGNNIDPRTKRYDMSNDPISYAEDIVKIVDQKINQLPEIFADEEGFNNYTNSFYRLFRTKGRFLETVAQQIGGVYINKIASSQTDFETLEPVPYEKQKQAFELLKKEVFSNGAMNYDPKILANLVYERDIDSFYASYGDNNDPDFHSLVLASQNNILRNILHPAVMKRLVNSSLYGNKYMPGEVLTDLNDAIFITGEVPDTFKKNLQSSYVNLLINGFNNSSYDEVSKAAIFSALKDIPVSYTHLRAHETHE
;
A
#
# COMPACT_ATOMS: atom_id res chain seq x y z
N LEU A 1 -1.48 -25.89 -1.86
CA LEU A 1 -0.06 -25.88 -1.45
C LEU A 1 0.16 -25.13 -0.13
N HIS A 2 -0.41 -23.94 0.04
CA HIS A 2 -0.30 -23.10 1.24
C HIS A 2 -0.65 -23.87 2.53
N GLU A 3 -1.82 -24.49 2.61
CA GLU A 3 -2.28 -25.25 3.78
C GLU A 3 -1.39 -26.48 4.05
N VAL A 4 -0.84 -27.09 3.00
CA VAL A 4 0.15 -28.19 3.15
C VAL A 4 1.44 -27.65 3.78
N GLY A 5 1.87 -26.46 3.42
CA GLY A 5 2.99 -25.77 4.07
C GLY A 5 2.80 -25.63 5.58
N HIS A 6 1.60 -25.21 6.02
CA HIS A 6 1.28 -25.14 7.44
C HIS A 6 1.32 -26.51 8.14
N VAL A 7 0.81 -27.56 7.50
CA VAL A 7 0.90 -28.94 8.02
C VAL A 7 2.35 -29.39 8.18
N LEU A 8 3.24 -28.93 7.29
CA LEU A 8 4.69 -29.20 7.37
C LEU A 8 5.43 -28.24 8.33
N GLY A 9 4.71 -27.39 9.08
CA GLY A 9 5.29 -26.51 10.09
C GLY A 9 5.81 -25.18 9.57
N LEU A 10 5.54 -24.80 8.30
CA LEU A 10 5.91 -23.50 7.76
C LEU A 10 4.95 -22.43 8.29
N ARG A 11 5.50 -21.28 8.63
CA ARG A 11 4.75 -20.05 8.91
C ARG A 11 4.55 -19.24 7.64
N HIS A 12 3.63 -18.27 7.67
CA HIS A 12 3.54 -17.29 6.60
C HIS A 12 4.89 -16.63 6.31
N ASN A 13 5.17 -16.41 5.03
CA ASN A 13 6.33 -15.65 4.57
C ASN A 13 5.86 -14.50 3.66
N PHE A 14 5.43 -13.39 4.26
CA PHE A 14 4.93 -12.19 3.58
C PHE A 14 6.05 -11.31 2.97
N ARG A 15 7.23 -11.87 2.80
CA ARG A 15 8.31 -11.31 1.97
C ARG A 15 8.51 -12.11 0.68
N GLY A 16 7.65 -13.10 0.48
CA GLY A 16 7.67 -13.98 -0.69
C GLY A 16 7.47 -13.25 -2.00
N SER A 17 6.60 -12.25 -1.99
CA SER A 17 6.27 -11.38 -3.12
C SER A 17 7.44 -10.50 -3.60
N TYR A 18 8.43 -10.22 -2.74
CA TYR A 18 9.55 -9.32 -3.04
C TYR A 18 10.69 -10.01 -3.82
N LEU A 19 10.33 -10.81 -4.82
CA LEU A 19 11.29 -11.63 -5.60
C LEU A 19 11.60 -11.02 -6.97
N TYR A 20 10.59 -10.80 -7.79
CA TYR A 20 10.71 -10.37 -9.19
C TYR A 20 10.34 -8.91 -9.39
N SER A 21 10.90 -8.27 -10.41
CA SER A 21 10.48 -6.94 -10.86
C SER A 21 9.13 -6.99 -11.60
N PRO A 22 8.45 -5.84 -11.80
CA PRO A 22 7.17 -5.79 -12.53
C PRO A 22 7.23 -6.34 -13.96
N THR A 23 8.39 -6.33 -14.59
CA THR A 23 8.59 -6.91 -15.93
C THR A 23 8.90 -8.41 -15.86
N GLU A 24 9.72 -8.85 -14.90
CA GLU A 24 10.09 -10.25 -14.75
C GLU A 24 8.91 -11.15 -14.38
N ILE A 25 7.93 -10.65 -13.60
CA ILE A 25 6.74 -11.45 -13.20
C ILE A 25 5.86 -11.85 -14.39
N HIS A 26 6.03 -11.24 -15.56
CA HIS A 26 5.32 -11.58 -16.79
C HIS A 26 6.16 -12.42 -17.76
N ASP A 27 7.43 -12.69 -17.44
CA ASP A 27 8.31 -13.55 -18.24
C ASP A 27 8.35 -14.98 -17.66
N LYS A 28 7.68 -15.91 -18.35
CA LYS A 28 7.66 -17.32 -17.97
C LYS A 28 9.03 -17.99 -18.01
N THR A 29 9.99 -17.45 -18.76
CA THR A 29 11.35 -18.00 -18.80
C THR A 29 12.12 -17.70 -17.51
N ILE A 30 11.72 -16.64 -16.80
CA ILE A 30 12.28 -16.23 -15.50
C ILE A 30 11.48 -16.86 -14.37
N THR A 31 10.16 -16.70 -14.37
CA THR A 31 9.30 -17.12 -13.26
C THR A 31 9.05 -18.63 -13.24
N GLY A 32 9.12 -19.31 -14.38
CA GLY A 32 8.67 -20.70 -14.49
C GLY A 32 7.20 -20.80 -14.07
N ASN A 33 6.96 -21.53 -12.97
CA ASN A 33 5.63 -21.74 -12.40
C ASN A 33 5.44 -21.05 -11.02
N THR A 34 6.31 -20.11 -10.63
CA THR A 34 6.26 -19.42 -9.34
C THR A 34 6.41 -17.91 -9.51
N LEU A 35 5.55 -17.12 -8.85
CA LEU A 35 5.63 -15.65 -8.79
C LEU A 35 6.33 -15.16 -7.52
N MET A 36 6.49 -16.04 -6.55
CA MET A 36 6.98 -15.73 -5.21
C MET A 36 8.07 -16.72 -4.79
N ASN A 37 8.85 -16.32 -3.78
CA ASN A 37 9.81 -17.24 -3.19
C ASN A 37 9.15 -18.31 -2.30
N SER A 38 7.90 -18.11 -1.85
CA SER A 38 7.18 -19.00 -0.96
C SER A 38 5.68 -19.03 -1.25
N VAL A 39 5.08 -20.23 -1.22
CA VAL A 39 3.62 -20.40 -1.24
C VAL A 39 2.96 -20.00 0.07
N MET A 40 3.74 -19.62 1.07
CA MET A 40 3.25 -19.16 2.37
C MET A 40 2.96 -17.66 2.40
N ASP A 41 3.00 -16.98 1.26
CA ASP A 41 2.51 -15.62 1.07
C ASP A 41 1.06 -15.61 0.59
N TYR A 42 0.41 -14.44 0.63
CA TYR A 42 -0.92 -14.19 0.07
C TYR A 42 -0.78 -13.33 -1.19
N ASP A 43 -0.66 -13.98 -2.34
CA ASP A 43 -0.49 -13.31 -3.61
C ASP A 43 -1.82 -12.77 -4.19
N PRO A 44 -1.82 -11.57 -4.78
CA PRO A 44 -2.90 -11.15 -5.65
C PRO A 44 -2.81 -11.87 -6.99
N ILE A 45 -3.90 -11.81 -7.78
CA ILE A 45 -3.86 -12.26 -9.17
C ILE A 45 -2.87 -11.39 -9.94
N ASN A 46 -1.91 -12.01 -10.63
CA ASN A 46 -0.95 -11.32 -11.49
C ASN A 46 -1.60 -11.01 -12.85
N VAL A 47 -2.01 -9.76 -13.04
CA VAL A 47 -2.60 -9.27 -14.29
C VAL A 47 -1.62 -8.34 -14.99
N ALA A 48 -1.29 -8.64 -16.25
CA ALA A 48 -0.39 -7.80 -17.03
C ALA A 48 -1.07 -6.50 -17.50
N PRO A 49 -0.33 -5.37 -17.52
CA PRO A 49 -0.79 -4.15 -18.17
C PRO A 49 -1.08 -4.37 -19.67
N GLU A 50 -1.94 -3.52 -20.23
CA GLU A 50 -2.22 -3.56 -21.68
C GLU A 50 -0.94 -3.42 -22.49
N GLY A 51 -0.81 -4.24 -23.53
CA GLY A 51 0.39 -4.30 -24.38
C GLY A 51 1.53 -5.15 -23.81
N THR A 52 1.42 -5.65 -22.58
CA THR A 52 2.38 -6.59 -21.99
C THR A 52 1.87 -8.02 -22.13
N GLN A 53 2.75 -8.94 -22.54
CA GLN A 53 2.37 -10.36 -22.61
C GLN A 53 2.04 -10.86 -21.19
N GLN A 54 0.88 -11.50 -21.03
CA GLN A 54 0.47 -12.09 -19.77
C GLN A 54 1.38 -13.29 -19.41
N GLY A 55 2.02 -13.21 -18.25
CA GLY A 55 2.72 -14.32 -17.61
C GLY A 55 1.76 -15.31 -16.95
N ILE A 56 2.21 -16.01 -15.91
CA ILE A 56 1.33 -16.85 -15.09
C ILE A 56 0.48 -15.97 -14.17
N TYR A 57 -0.77 -16.37 -13.93
CA TYR A 57 -1.68 -15.65 -13.02
C TYR A 57 -1.43 -15.97 -11.55
N PHE A 58 -0.98 -17.19 -11.25
CA PHE A 58 -0.78 -17.73 -9.90
C PHE A 58 0.42 -18.65 -9.88
N SER A 59 1.07 -18.75 -8.72
CA SER A 59 2.06 -19.79 -8.46
C SER A 59 1.40 -21.17 -8.38
N THR A 60 1.98 -22.17 -9.07
CA THR A 60 1.49 -23.54 -9.07
C THR A 60 2.47 -24.54 -8.46
N GLU A 61 3.66 -24.08 -8.09
CA GLU A 61 4.72 -24.86 -7.45
C GLU A 61 5.26 -24.17 -6.19
N PRO A 62 5.85 -24.93 -5.24
CA PRO A 62 6.57 -24.35 -4.11
C PRO A 62 7.73 -23.48 -4.56
N GLY A 63 7.91 -22.34 -3.90
CA GLY A 63 8.99 -21.42 -4.16
C GLY A 63 10.36 -21.93 -3.68
N VAL A 64 11.39 -21.14 -3.96
CA VAL A 64 12.78 -21.47 -3.57
C VAL A 64 12.95 -21.47 -2.05
N TYR A 65 12.28 -20.57 -1.34
CA TYR A 65 12.28 -20.54 0.11
C TYR A 65 11.64 -21.79 0.70
N ASP A 66 10.50 -22.24 0.18
CA ASP A 66 9.81 -23.43 0.67
C ASP A 66 10.71 -24.67 0.54
N LYS A 67 11.34 -24.83 -0.63
CA LYS A 67 12.26 -25.94 -0.90
C LYS A 67 13.46 -25.92 0.06
N TRP A 68 14.02 -24.73 0.31
CA TRP A 68 15.12 -24.55 1.26
C TRP A 68 14.67 -24.84 2.71
N ALA A 69 13.51 -24.34 3.14
CA ALA A 69 12.98 -24.53 4.49
C ALA A 69 12.68 -26.02 4.76
N ILE A 70 12.09 -26.71 3.79
CA ILE A 70 11.84 -28.17 3.89
C ILE A 70 13.16 -28.95 3.92
N LYS A 71 14.14 -28.58 3.08
CA LYS A 71 15.48 -29.19 3.12
C LYS A 71 16.12 -29.03 4.50
N PHE A 72 16.05 -27.83 5.08
CA PHE A 72 16.60 -27.55 6.41
C PHE A 72 15.89 -28.35 7.52
N GLY A 73 14.55 -28.43 7.48
CA GLY A 73 13.76 -29.06 8.53
C GLY A 73 13.67 -30.59 8.44
N TYR A 74 13.77 -31.15 7.23
CA TYR A 74 13.44 -32.56 6.97
C TYR A 74 14.58 -33.41 6.43
N THR A 75 15.76 -32.85 6.13
CA THR A 75 16.93 -33.69 5.76
C THR A 75 17.39 -34.47 6.98
N PRO A 76 17.34 -35.81 6.93
CA PRO A 76 17.77 -36.63 8.05
C PRO A 76 19.27 -36.55 8.26
N ASN A 77 19.72 -36.62 9.53
CA ASN A 77 21.11 -36.73 9.92
C ASN A 77 22.04 -35.61 9.44
N LEU A 78 21.51 -34.37 9.27
CA LEU A 78 22.36 -33.20 9.02
C LEU A 78 23.39 -33.05 10.15
N THR A 79 24.66 -32.90 9.78
CA THR A 79 25.71 -32.52 10.72
C THR A 79 25.52 -31.04 11.12
N ASP A 80 26.18 -30.59 12.19
CA ASP A 80 26.15 -29.21 12.63
C ASP A 80 26.79 -28.30 11.58
N GLU A 81 27.79 -28.73 10.86
CA GLU A 81 28.45 -28.02 9.76
C GLU A 81 27.47 -27.82 8.58
N GLU A 82 26.80 -28.89 8.13
CA GLU A 82 25.84 -28.85 7.03
C GLU A 82 24.64 -27.95 7.40
N ARG A 83 24.17 -28.05 8.64
CA ARG A 83 23.10 -27.17 9.15
C ARG A 83 23.52 -25.71 9.14
N THR A 84 24.74 -25.43 9.58
CA THR A 84 25.30 -24.07 9.60
C THR A 84 25.43 -23.50 8.19
N GLU A 85 25.85 -24.33 7.22
CA GLU A 85 25.96 -23.91 5.82
C GLU A 85 24.58 -23.59 5.22
N LEU A 86 23.56 -24.41 5.45
CA LEU A 86 22.19 -24.11 5.04
C LEU A 86 21.66 -22.82 5.67
N LEU A 87 21.96 -22.55 6.94
CA LEU A 87 21.57 -21.29 7.60
C LEU A 87 22.27 -20.07 6.99
N ARG A 88 23.52 -20.20 6.55
CA ARG A 88 24.23 -19.10 5.87
C ARG A 88 23.58 -18.73 4.54
N GLU A 89 22.88 -19.66 3.88
CA GLU A 89 22.14 -19.36 2.66
C GLU A 89 20.96 -18.42 2.88
N SER A 90 20.41 -18.31 4.09
CA SER A 90 19.23 -17.51 4.41
C SER A 90 19.33 -16.00 4.10
N ILE A 91 20.57 -15.48 3.90
CA ILE A 91 20.81 -14.09 3.49
C ILE A 91 20.57 -13.84 2.00
N LYS A 92 20.49 -14.91 1.19
CA LYS A 92 20.21 -14.76 -0.24
C LYS A 92 18.87 -14.08 -0.46
N LYS A 93 18.80 -13.17 -1.44
CA LYS A 93 17.59 -12.39 -1.76
C LYS A 93 16.36 -13.28 -1.95
N GLU A 94 16.55 -14.41 -2.63
CA GLU A 94 15.51 -15.39 -2.92
C GLU A 94 15.07 -16.24 -1.72
N LEU A 95 15.77 -16.15 -0.57
CA LEU A 95 15.45 -16.89 0.65
C LEU A 95 15.01 -15.97 1.80
N THR A 96 14.69 -14.71 1.50
CA THR A 96 14.22 -13.75 2.52
C THR A 96 12.91 -14.20 3.16
N PHE A 97 12.76 -13.84 4.44
CA PHE A 97 11.63 -14.23 5.27
C PHE A 97 11.10 -13.06 6.10
N GLY A 98 9.79 -12.86 6.06
CA GLY A 98 9.05 -11.95 6.92
C GLY A 98 7.68 -12.52 7.25
N THR A 99 7.26 -12.45 8.53
CA THR A 99 6.08 -13.17 9.00
C THR A 99 5.00 -12.24 9.54
N ASP A 100 3.95 -12.79 10.14
CA ASP A 100 2.71 -12.14 10.55
C ASP A 100 2.92 -10.85 11.35
N ASP A 101 3.83 -10.87 12.34
CA ASP A 101 4.08 -9.73 13.22
C ASP A 101 4.70 -8.53 12.47
N GLU A 102 5.35 -8.79 11.33
CA GLU A 102 6.02 -7.80 10.48
C GLU A 102 5.11 -7.29 9.37
N ALA A 103 4.05 -8.04 9.02
CA ALA A 103 3.12 -7.72 7.93
C ALA A 103 1.81 -7.10 8.43
N MET A 104 1.80 -6.48 9.61
CA MET A 104 0.61 -5.86 10.18
C MET A 104 0.13 -4.70 9.31
N SER A 105 -1.14 -4.73 8.91
CA SER A 105 -1.74 -3.71 8.03
C SER A 105 -2.07 -2.40 8.74
N TYR A 106 -1.95 -2.33 10.07
CA TYR A 106 -2.23 -1.10 10.81
C TYR A 106 -1.16 -0.04 10.58
N PRO A 107 -1.55 1.23 10.39
CA PRO A 107 -0.59 2.32 10.26
C PRO A 107 0.45 2.31 11.37
N GLY A 108 1.72 2.49 11.00
CA GLY A 108 2.84 2.54 11.94
C GLY A 108 3.43 1.20 12.40
N ASN A 109 2.71 0.09 12.28
CA ASN A 109 3.19 -1.22 12.74
C ASN A 109 4.10 -1.91 11.73
N ASN A 110 3.89 -1.70 10.45
CA ASN A 110 4.79 -2.19 9.41
C ASN A 110 6.01 -1.28 9.32
N ILE A 111 7.19 -1.81 9.64
CA ILE A 111 8.47 -1.09 9.60
C ILE A 111 9.16 -1.34 8.26
N ASP A 112 9.26 -2.60 7.85
CA ASP A 112 9.89 -3.03 6.61
C ASP A 112 8.84 -3.16 5.49
N PRO A 113 8.83 -2.22 4.52
CA PRO A 113 7.81 -2.23 3.46
C PRO A 113 7.95 -3.40 2.47
N ARG A 114 8.99 -4.23 2.60
CA ARG A 114 9.15 -5.45 1.81
C ARG A 114 8.35 -6.63 2.35
N THR A 115 7.75 -6.49 3.56
CA THR A 115 6.96 -7.55 4.20
C THR A 115 5.52 -7.10 4.27
N LYS A 116 4.71 -7.53 3.31
CA LYS A 116 3.32 -7.08 3.15
C LYS A 116 2.44 -8.22 2.66
N ARG A 117 1.16 -8.18 3.02
CA ARG A 117 0.13 -9.10 2.49
C ARG A 117 -0.49 -8.51 1.24
N TYR A 118 -0.78 -9.34 0.26
CA TYR A 118 -1.51 -8.99 -0.96
C TYR A 118 -0.79 -7.92 -1.81
N ASP A 119 0.52 -7.93 -1.79
CA ASP A 119 1.39 -7.15 -2.68
C ASP A 119 2.11 -8.06 -3.68
N MET A 120 2.84 -7.46 -4.59
CA MET A 120 3.62 -8.15 -5.61
C MET A 120 4.82 -7.31 -5.99
N SER A 121 5.91 -7.98 -6.42
CA SER A 121 7.10 -7.37 -6.99
C SER A 121 8.08 -6.75 -5.98
N ASN A 122 9.36 -6.78 -6.34
CA ASN A 122 10.45 -6.12 -5.61
C ASN A 122 10.53 -4.60 -5.87
N ASP A 123 9.70 -4.10 -6.80
CA ASP A 123 9.43 -2.68 -6.99
C ASP A 123 7.93 -2.40 -6.83
N PRO A 124 7.46 -2.28 -5.59
CA PRO A 124 6.03 -2.09 -5.29
C PRO A 124 5.48 -0.74 -5.80
N ILE A 125 6.34 0.25 -6.08
CA ILE A 125 5.90 1.55 -6.60
C ILE A 125 5.51 1.41 -8.07
N SER A 126 6.40 0.88 -8.90
CA SER A 126 6.12 0.65 -10.32
C SER A 126 4.99 -0.35 -10.53
N TYR A 127 4.94 -1.42 -9.70
CA TYR A 127 3.83 -2.37 -9.76
C TYR A 127 2.49 -1.73 -9.39
N ALA A 128 2.46 -0.87 -8.37
CA ALA A 128 1.25 -0.14 -8.01
C ALA A 128 0.80 0.81 -9.12
N GLU A 129 1.73 1.47 -9.81
CA GLU A 129 1.40 2.31 -10.96
C GLU A 129 0.74 1.51 -12.08
N ASP A 130 1.22 0.31 -12.39
CA ASP A 130 0.61 -0.57 -13.37
C ASP A 130 -0.78 -1.05 -12.94
N ILE A 131 -0.96 -1.42 -11.68
CA ILE A 131 -2.28 -1.79 -11.14
C ILE A 131 -3.26 -0.62 -11.20
N VAL A 132 -2.82 0.60 -10.89
CA VAL A 132 -3.67 1.80 -11.02
C VAL A 132 -4.15 1.98 -12.46
N LYS A 133 -3.26 1.87 -13.45
CA LYS A 133 -3.62 1.95 -14.89
C LYS A 133 -4.65 0.88 -15.27
N ILE A 134 -4.42 -0.38 -14.85
CA ILE A 134 -5.34 -1.50 -15.11
C ILE A 134 -6.71 -1.23 -14.49
N VAL A 135 -6.73 -0.80 -13.22
CA VAL A 135 -7.96 -0.53 -12.48
C VAL A 135 -8.76 0.59 -13.13
N ASP A 136 -8.13 1.73 -13.42
CA ASP A 136 -8.80 2.88 -14.02
C ASP A 136 -9.33 2.56 -15.42
N GLN A 137 -8.59 1.79 -16.21
CA GLN A 137 -9.06 1.27 -17.49
C GLN A 137 -10.28 0.38 -17.32
N LYS A 138 -10.26 -0.57 -16.38
CA LYS A 138 -11.38 -1.50 -16.14
C LYS A 138 -12.61 -0.80 -15.58
N ILE A 139 -12.45 0.21 -14.72
CA ILE A 139 -13.56 1.04 -14.26
C ILE A 139 -14.22 1.75 -15.45
N ASN A 140 -13.44 2.32 -16.37
CA ASN A 140 -13.97 2.98 -17.56
C ASN A 140 -14.68 2.01 -18.53
N GLN A 141 -14.33 0.72 -18.49
CA GLN A 141 -14.97 -0.32 -19.32
C GLN A 141 -16.21 -0.95 -18.67
N LEU A 142 -16.53 -0.66 -17.39
CA LEU A 142 -17.67 -1.28 -16.70
C LEU A 142 -19.00 -1.15 -17.48
N PRO A 143 -19.36 0.01 -18.10
CA PRO A 143 -20.60 0.11 -18.86
C PRO A 143 -20.66 -0.86 -20.04
N GLU A 144 -19.53 -1.16 -20.67
CA GLU A 144 -19.44 -2.09 -21.79
C GLU A 144 -19.43 -3.55 -21.29
N ILE A 145 -18.68 -3.85 -20.23
CA ILE A 145 -18.56 -5.21 -19.66
C ILE A 145 -19.92 -5.73 -19.19
N PHE A 146 -20.75 -4.85 -18.62
CA PHE A 146 -22.05 -5.22 -18.05
C PHE A 146 -23.26 -4.75 -18.89
N ALA A 147 -23.03 -4.45 -20.19
CA ALA A 147 -24.08 -3.93 -21.08
C ALA A 147 -25.29 -4.88 -21.27
N ASP A 148 -25.05 -6.19 -21.19
CA ASP A 148 -26.08 -7.22 -21.40
C ASP A 148 -26.67 -7.73 -20.07
N GLU A 149 -26.29 -7.19 -18.92
CA GLU A 149 -26.86 -7.57 -17.63
C GLU A 149 -28.13 -6.79 -17.33
N GLU A 150 -29.15 -7.47 -16.77
CA GLU A 150 -30.45 -6.86 -16.44
C GLU A 150 -30.39 -5.94 -15.24
N GLY A 151 -29.32 -6.05 -14.39
CA GLY A 151 -29.19 -5.32 -13.14
C GLY A 151 -27.81 -4.70 -12.93
N PHE A 152 -27.69 -3.86 -11.89
CA PHE A 152 -26.47 -3.13 -11.57
C PHE A 152 -25.64 -3.74 -10.42
N ASN A 153 -26.06 -4.85 -9.81
CA ASN A 153 -25.37 -5.43 -8.66
C ASN A 153 -23.91 -5.83 -8.97
N ASN A 154 -23.70 -6.53 -10.09
CA ASN A 154 -22.35 -6.95 -10.51
C ASN A 154 -21.49 -5.76 -10.93
N TYR A 155 -22.09 -4.79 -11.61
CA TYR A 155 -21.46 -3.53 -11.98
C TYR A 155 -20.95 -2.79 -10.72
N THR A 156 -21.84 -2.57 -9.76
CA THR A 156 -21.55 -1.88 -8.50
C THR A 156 -20.49 -2.61 -7.67
N ASN A 157 -20.62 -3.93 -7.50
CA ASN A 157 -19.64 -4.74 -6.80
C ASN A 157 -18.26 -4.70 -7.47
N SER A 158 -18.21 -4.73 -8.80
CA SER A 158 -16.98 -4.66 -9.57
C SER A 158 -16.29 -3.31 -9.41
N PHE A 159 -17.06 -2.22 -9.48
CA PHE A 159 -16.54 -0.87 -9.22
C PHE A 159 -15.88 -0.78 -7.84
N TYR A 160 -16.60 -1.15 -6.77
CA TYR A 160 -16.05 -1.08 -5.41
C TYR A 160 -14.86 -2.01 -5.20
N ARG A 161 -14.85 -3.18 -5.82
CA ARG A 161 -13.69 -4.09 -5.78
C ARG A 161 -12.47 -3.48 -6.45
N LEU A 162 -12.63 -2.92 -7.64
CA LEU A 162 -11.56 -2.24 -8.38
C LEU A 162 -11.04 -1.02 -7.60
N PHE A 163 -11.93 -0.16 -7.11
CA PHE A 163 -11.57 1.01 -6.32
C PHE A 163 -10.78 0.63 -5.06
N ARG A 164 -11.21 -0.39 -4.31
CA ARG A 164 -10.49 -0.89 -3.13
C ARG A 164 -9.13 -1.50 -3.50
N THR A 165 -9.04 -2.13 -4.66
CA THR A 165 -7.76 -2.66 -5.16
C THR A 165 -6.78 -1.54 -5.41
N LYS A 166 -7.18 -0.46 -6.11
CA LYS A 166 -6.35 0.76 -6.28
C LYS A 166 -5.88 1.30 -4.92
N GLY A 167 -6.81 1.49 -3.97
CA GLY A 167 -6.49 1.99 -2.63
C GLY A 167 -5.44 1.13 -1.92
N ARG A 168 -5.59 -0.19 -1.93
CA ARG A 168 -4.65 -1.12 -1.28
C ARG A 168 -3.23 -1.03 -1.83
N PHE A 169 -3.06 -0.95 -3.15
CA PHE A 169 -1.72 -0.82 -3.73
C PHE A 169 -1.11 0.57 -3.46
N LEU A 170 -1.92 1.63 -3.44
CA LEU A 170 -1.45 2.96 -3.04
C LEU A 170 -1.07 3.02 -1.54
N GLU A 171 -1.73 2.26 -0.66
CA GLU A 171 -1.30 2.09 0.73
C GLU A 171 0.07 1.39 0.84
N THR A 172 0.36 0.41 -0.04
CA THR A 172 1.68 -0.24 -0.11
C THR A 172 2.77 0.76 -0.52
N VAL A 173 2.45 1.69 -1.43
CA VAL A 173 3.34 2.79 -1.81
C VAL A 173 3.58 3.74 -0.63
N ALA A 174 2.54 4.10 0.12
CA ALA A 174 2.66 4.98 1.28
C ALA A 174 3.61 4.44 2.35
N GLN A 175 3.72 3.12 2.50
CA GLN A 175 4.61 2.48 3.46
C GLN A 175 6.10 2.60 3.12
N GLN A 176 6.45 3.00 1.89
CA GLN A 176 7.84 3.34 1.55
C GLN A 176 8.32 4.59 2.29
N ILE A 177 7.41 5.53 2.60
CA ILE A 177 7.72 6.77 3.31
C ILE A 177 7.97 6.45 4.79
N GLY A 178 9.17 6.74 5.27
CA GLY A 178 9.61 6.39 6.62
C GLY A 178 9.77 4.88 6.85
N GLY A 179 9.82 4.07 5.79
CA GLY A 179 10.13 2.65 5.87
C GLY A 179 11.60 2.40 6.21
N VAL A 180 11.86 1.28 6.87
CA VAL A 180 13.22 0.81 7.20
C VAL A 180 13.30 -0.67 6.85
N TYR A 181 14.24 -1.03 6.02
CA TYR A 181 14.57 -2.41 5.73
C TYR A 181 15.23 -3.06 6.94
N ILE A 182 14.70 -4.21 7.36
CA ILE A 182 15.23 -5.01 8.47
C ILE A 182 15.88 -6.26 7.88
N ASN A 183 17.21 -6.28 7.83
CA ASN A 183 17.96 -7.41 7.32
C ASN A 183 18.20 -8.41 8.47
N LYS A 184 17.68 -9.63 8.32
CA LYS A 184 17.82 -10.71 9.32
C LYS A 184 19.15 -11.42 9.11
N ILE A 185 20.22 -10.79 9.56
CA ILE A 185 21.59 -11.28 9.44
C ILE A 185 22.17 -11.69 10.81
N ALA A 186 23.08 -12.63 10.80
CA ALA A 186 23.89 -12.96 11.99
C ALA A 186 25.02 -11.93 12.16
N SER A 187 25.46 -11.68 13.39
CA SER A 187 26.53 -10.73 13.70
C SER A 187 27.87 -11.05 13.03
N SER A 188 28.05 -12.27 12.54
CA SER A 188 29.22 -12.70 11.74
C SER A 188 29.11 -12.36 10.25
N GLN A 189 27.96 -11.85 9.79
CA GLN A 189 27.68 -11.48 8.40
C GLN A 189 27.75 -9.96 8.31
N THR A 190 28.92 -9.43 7.97
CA THR A 190 29.23 -7.99 8.04
C THR A 190 29.01 -7.23 6.71
N ASP A 191 28.57 -7.93 5.66
CA ASP A 191 28.40 -7.33 4.33
C ASP A 191 27.11 -6.49 4.18
N PHE A 192 26.27 -6.50 5.22
CA PHE A 192 24.97 -5.80 5.24
C PHE A 192 24.76 -5.09 6.55
N GLU A 193 24.09 -3.93 6.50
CA GLU A 193 23.56 -3.27 7.69
C GLU A 193 22.26 -3.98 8.14
N THR A 194 22.09 -4.10 9.46
CA THR A 194 20.86 -4.70 10.04
C THR A 194 19.63 -3.83 9.77
N LEU A 195 19.80 -2.51 9.81
CA LEU A 195 18.74 -1.52 9.57
C LEU A 195 19.19 -0.57 8.46
N GLU A 196 18.43 -0.52 7.37
CA GLU A 196 18.66 0.40 6.25
C GLU A 196 17.39 1.21 5.99
N PRO A 197 17.42 2.56 6.08
CA PRO A 197 16.25 3.34 5.65
C PRO A 197 15.94 3.10 4.18
N VAL A 198 14.66 3.12 3.83
CA VAL A 198 14.27 3.17 2.41
C VAL A 198 15.01 4.34 1.76
N PRO A 199 15.70 4.14 0.62
CA PRO A 199 16.44 5.20 -0.04
C PRO A 199 15.61 6.45 -0.29
N TYR A 200 16.20 7.64 -0.08
CA TYR A 200 15.52 8.94 -0.25
C TYR A 200 14.76 9.03 -1.59
N GLU A 201 15.42 8.68 -2.69
CA GLU A 201 14.83 8.74 -4.03
C GLU A 201 13.61 7.82 -4.17
N LYS A 202 13.63 6.65 -3.51
CA LYS A 202 12.51 5.73 -3.52
C LYS A 202 11.33 6.27 -2.69
N GLN A 203 11.60 6.92 -1.55
CA GLN A 203 10.56 7.59 -0.76
C GLN A 203 9.94 8.75 -1.54
N LYS A 204 10.75 9.55 -2.26
CA LYS A 204 10.27 10.65 -3.12
C LYS A 204 9.46 10.13 -4.32
N GLN A 205 9.90 9.05 -4.97
CA GLN A 205 9.15 8.40 -6.03
C GLN A 205 7.77 7.90 -5.53
N ALA A 206 7.74 7.30 -4.34
CA ALA A 206 6.49 6.90 -3.69
C ALA A 206 5.57 8.11 -3.46
N PHE A 207 6.14 9.21 -2.94
CA PHE A 207 5.37 10.43 -2.72
C PHE A 207 4.81 11.01 -4.02
N GLU A 208 5.59 11.08 -5.10
CA GLU A 208 5.13 11.61 -6.39
C GLU A 208 3.98 10.77 -6.99
N LEU A 209 4.03 9.44 -6.85
CA LEU A 209 2.90 8.60 -7.25
C LEU A 209 1.65 8.88 -6.42
N LEU A 210 1.78 9.00 -5.09
CA LEU A 210 0.66 9.34 -4.21
C LEU A 210 0.12 10.75 -4.48
N LYS A 211 0.98 11.71 -4.74
CA LYS A 211 0.60 13.07 -5.16
C LYS A 211 -0.28 13.02 -6.40
N LYS A 212 0.14 12.29 -7.42
CA LYS A 212 -0.59 12.15 -8.69
C LYS A 212 -1.93 11.44 -8.50
N GLU A 213 -1.95 10.29 -7.82
CA GLU A 213 -3.08 9.37 -7.81
C GLU A 213 -4.06 9.58 -6.63
N VAL A 214 -3.67 10.38 -5.61
CA VAL A 214 -4.44 10.56 -4.37
C VAL A 214 -4.69 12.02 -4.04
N PHE A 215 -3.63 12.86 -4.13
CA PHE A 215 -3.68 14.21 -3.58
C PHE A 215 -3.94 15.30 -4.63
N SER A 216 -3.66 15.06 -5.90
CA SER A 216 -3.91 16.02 -6.98
C SER A 216 -5.41 16.24 -7.22
N ASN A 217 -5.75 17.42 -7.76
CA ASN A 217 -7.11 17.73 -8.19
C ASN A 217 -7.55 16.74 -9.28
N GLY A 218 -8.72 16.15 -9.15
CA GLY A 218 -9.22 15.14 -10.07
C GLY A 218 -8.65 13.71 -9.91
N ALA A 219 -7.71 13.47 -8.98
CA ALA A 219 -7.00 12.19 -8.83
C ALA A 219 -7.91 10.96 -8.64
N MET A 220 -9.05 11.12 -7.97
CA MET A 220 -10.02 10.04 -7.73
C MET A 220 -11.39 10.35 -8.36
N ASN A 221 -11.41 11.13 -9.44
CA ASN A 221 -12.62 11.48 -10.15
C ASN A 221 -12.87 10.48 -11.28
N TYR A 222 -14.10 10.01 -11.40
CA TYR A 222 -14.56 9.08 -12.44
C TYR A 222 -15.69 9.71 -13.25
N ASP A 223 -15.94 9.19 -14.46
CA ASP A 223 -17.04 9.67 -15.32
C ASP A 223 -18.36 9.64 -14.54
N PRO A 224 -19.11 10.78 -14.49
CA PRO A 224 -20.42 10.85 -13.85
C PRO A 224 -21.39 9.76 -14.30
N LYS A 225 -21.29 9.27 -15.55
CA LYS A 225 -22.11 8.18 -16.06
C LYS A 225 -21.80 6.84 -15.39
N ILE A 226 -20.53 6.64 -14.98
CA ILE A 226 -20.15 5.44 -14.23
C ILE A 226 -20.72 5.53 -12.82
N LEU A 227 -20.55 6.68 -12.17
CA LEU A 227 -20.98 6.90 -10.78
C LEU A 227 -22.51 6.85 -10.64
N ALA A 228 -23.26 7.35 -11.64
CA ALA A 228 -24.72 7.34 -11.64
C ALA A 228 -25.34 5.93 -11.70
N ASN A 229 -24.56 4.92 -12.09
CA ASN A 229 -24.98 3.52 -12.15
C ASN A 229 -24.57 2.70 -10.92
N LEU A 230 -23.95 3.32 -9.90
CA LEU A 230 -23.57 2.65 -8.66
C LEU A 230 -24.78 2.49 -7.73
N VAL A 231 -25.66 1.58 -8.06
CA VAL A 231 -26.86 1.27 -7.29
C VAL A 231 -26.89 -0.22 -6.93
N TYR A 232 -27.49 -0.52 -5.78
CA TYR A 232 -27.84 -1.89 -5.42
C TYR A 232 -29.33 -2.09 -5.61
N GLU A 233 -29.70 -3.14 -6.32
CA GLU A 233 -31.08 -3.56 -6.40
C GLU A 233 -31.51 -4.11 -5.04
N ARG A 234 -32.70 -3.70 -4.59
CA ARG A 234 -33.30 -4.24 -3.38
C ARG A 234 -34.05 -5.53 -3.73
N ASP A 235 -33.49 -6.65 -3.37
CA ASP A 235 -34.17 -7.92 -3.42
C ASP A 235 -35.05 -8.10 -2.18
N ILE A 236 -36.24 -8.70 -2.35
CA ILE A 236 -37.18 -8.96 -1.25
C ILE A 236 -36.55 -9.85 -0.18
N ASP A 237 -35.64 -10.74 -0.57
CA ASP A 237 -34.91 -11.64 0.33
C ASP A 237 -33.79 -10.96 1.13
N SER A 238 -33.42 -9.73 0.78
CA SER A 238 -32.41 -8.94 1.51
C SER A 238 -32.98 -8.09 2.66
N PHE A 239 -34.16 -8.46 3.19
CA PHE A 239 -34.86 -7.74 4.27
C PHE A 239 -33.97 -7.42 5.50
N TYR A 240 -32.97 -8.26 5.79
CA TYR A 240 -32.04 -8.06 6.88
C TYR A 240 -30.79 -7.24 6.49
N ALA A 241 -30.48 -7.11 5.23
CA ALA A 241 -29.30 -6.37 4.75
C ALA A 241 -29.54 -4.86 4.62
N SER A 242 -30.82 -4.43 4.63
CA SER A 242 -31.22 -3.07 4.26
C SER A 242 -31.65 -2.18 5.43
N TYR A 243 -31.51 -2.59 6.67
CA TYR A 243 -31.78 -1.69 7.80
C TYR A 243 -30.62 -0.74 8.02
N GLY A 244 -30.52 0.32 7.18
CA GLY A 244 -29.54 1.40 7.31
C GLY A 244 -28.77 1.76 6.06
N ASP A 245 -28.76 0.95 5.01
CA ASP A 245 -28.15 1.33 3.75
C ASP A 245 -29.11 2.18 2.92
N ASN A 246 -28.88 3.47 2.91
CA ASN A 246 -29.43 4.36 1.89
C ASN A 246 -28.86 3.90 0.54
N ASN A 247 -29.72 3.74 -0.48
CA ASN A 247 -29.27 3.51 -1.87
C ASN A 247 -28.56 4.73 -2.49
N ASP A 248 -28.18 5.69 -1.67
CA ASP A 248 -27.40 6.85 -2.06
C ASP A 248 -25.92 6.49 -1.94
N PRO A 249 -25.20 6.34 -3.07
CA PRO A 249 -23.78 6.01 -3.03
C PRO A 249 -22.99 7.20 -2.49
N ASP A 250 -22.58 7.14 -1.22
CA ASP A 250 -21.73 8.15 -0.60
C ASP A 250 -20.29 8.05 -1.12
N PHE A 251 -20.12 8.42 -2.39
CA PHE A 251 -18.84 8.34 -3.06
C PHE A 251 -17.81 9.33 -2.49
N HIS A 252 -18.26 10.50 -1.98
CA HIS A 252 -17.36 11.43 -1.33
C HIS A 252 -16.72 10.87 -0.07
N SER A 253 -17.48 10.16 0.77
CA SER A 253 -16.94 9.49 1.96
C SER A 253 -16.01 8.33 1.57
N LEU A 254 -16.32 7.59 0.51
CA LEU A 254 -15.47 6.50 0.02
C LEU A 254 -14.08 7.02 -0.43
N VAL A 255 -14.06 8.08 -1.23
CA VAL A 255 -12.82 8.73 -1.69
C VAL A 255 -12.04 9.29 -0.49
N LEU A 256 -12.72 10.03 0.39
CA LEU A 256 -12.08 10.60 1.58
C LEU A 256 -11.51 9.52 2.51
N ALA A 257 -12.20 8.39 2.68
CA ALA A 257 -11.69 7.26 3.46
C ALA A 257 -10.40 6.70 2.87
N SER A 258 -10.33 6.54 1.55
CA SER A 258 -9.11 6.08 0.86
C SER A 258 -7.96 7.08 1.03
N GLN A 259 -8.22 8.37 0.82
CA GLN A 259 -7.24 9.45 1.02
C GLN A 259 -6.73 9.49 2.48
N ASN A 260 -7.64 9.38 3.44
CA ASN A 260 -7.31 9.38 4.86
C ASN A 260 -6.50 8.14 5.29
N ASN A 261 -6.73 6.97 4.69
CA ASN A 261 -5.92 5.79 4.99
C ASN A 261 -4.46 6.04 4.62
N ILE A 262 -4.21 6.66 3.49
CA ILE A 262 -2.85 7.01 3.05
C ILE A 262 -2.23 8.10 3.94
N LEU A 263 -2.96 9.17 4.23
CA LEU A 263 -2.50 10.21 5.15
C LEU A 263 -2.19 9.67 6.55
N ARG A 264 -3.04 8.79 7.08
CA ARG A 264 -2.81 8.16 8.39
C ARG A 264 -1.58 7.24 8.40
N ASN A 265 -1.24 6.60 7.28
CA ASN A 265 0.01 5.86 7.16
C ASN A 265 1.21 6.80 7.25
N ILE A 266 1.23 7.86 6.45
CA ILE A 266 2.35 8.81 6.38
C ILE A 266 2.50 9.59 7.70
N LEU A 267 1.40 10.07 8.24
CA LEU A 267 1.36 10.92 9.44
C LEU A 267 1.29 10.13 10.75
N HIS A 268 1.34 8.80 10.74
CA HIS A 268 1.27 8.03 11.98
C HIS A 268 2.43 8.40 12.94
N PRO A 269 2.19 8.56 14.26
CA PRO A 269 3.24 8.97 15.21
C PRO A 269 4.49 8.08 15.13
N ALA A 270 4.31 6.76 14.98
CA ALA A 270 5.42 5.82 14.85
C ALA A 270 6.21 6.00 13.54
N VAL A 271 5.55 6.37 12.43
CA VAL A 271 6.21 6.66 11.15
C VAL A 271 6.99 7.97 11.24
N MET A 272 6.35 9.03 11.74
CA MET A 272 6.98 10.35 11.93
C MET A 272 8.21 10.23 12.84
N LYS A 273 8.09 9.53 13.98
CA LYS A 273 9.21 9.25 14.87
C LYS A 273 10.30 8.41 14.19
N ARG A 274 9.93 7.47 13.34
CA ARG A 274 10.88 6.63 12.60
C ARG A 274 11.67 7.43 11.57
N LEU A 275 11.03 8.40 10.88
CA LEU A 275 11.71 9.36 9.99
C LEU A 275 12.80 10.14 10.76
N VAL A 276 12.49 10.59 11.99
CA VAL A 276 13.46 11.28 12.85
C VAL A 276 14.58 10.33 13.28
N ASN A 277 14.25 9.16 13.83
CA ASN A 277 15.24 8.24 14.38
C ASN A 277 16.16 7.67 13.30
N SER A 278 15.61 7.34 12.13
CA SER A 278 16.40 6.77 11.03
C SER A 278 17.36 7.76 10.39
N SER A 279 17.22 9.07 10.64
CA SER A 279 18.20 10.06 10.22
C SER A 279 19.58 9.83 10.85
N LEU A 280 19.64 9.19 12.02
CA LEU A 280 20.88 8.84 12.70
C LEU A 280 21.68 7.76 11.98
N TYR A 281 21.04 7.01 11.07
CA TYR A 281 21.66 5.96 10.28
C TYR A 281 21.31 6.03 8.78
N GLY A 282 21.12 7.25 8.26
CA GLY A 282 21.17 7.54 6.83
C GLY A 282 19.88 8.00 6.15
N ASN A 283 18.73 8.05 6.85
CA ASN A 283 17.51 8.64 6.27
C ASN A 283 17.69 10.14 6.03
N LYS A 284 17.27 10.61 4.85
CA LYS A 284 17.34 12.03 4.46
C LYS A 284 15.97 12.69 4.37
N TYR A 285 14.91 11.91 4.19
CA TYR A 285 13.54 12.42 4.05
C TYR A 285 12.96 12.67 5.44
N MET A 286 13.06 13.90 5.91
CA MET A 286 12.70 14.30 7.27
C MET A 286 11.22 14.72 7.37
N PRO A 287 10.61 14.67 8.58
CA PRO A 287 9.22 15.07 8.78
C PRO A 287 8.85 16.44 8.21
N GLY A 288 9.76 17.43 8.31
CA GLY A 288 9.54 18.75 7.76
C GLY A 288 9.37 18.74 6.24
N GLU A 289 10.22 18.02 5.53
CA GLU A 289 10.11 17.89 4.07
C GLU A 289 8.87 17.09 3.65
N VAL A 290 8.56 15.98 4.33
CA VAL A 290 7.33 15.21 4.08
C VAL A 290 6.08 16.09 4.19
N LEU A 291 6.01 16.94 5.21
CA LEU A 291 4.88 17.84 5.43
C LEU A 291 4.85 19.00 4.43
N THR A 292 6.00 19.51 4.00
CA THR A 292 6.09 20.49 2.90
C THR A 292 5.55 19.89 1.61
N ASP A 293 6.01 18.70 1.25
CA ASP A 293 5.52 17.99 0.06
C ASP A 293 4.00 17.74 0.11
N LEU A 294 3.46 17.38 1.29
CA LEU A 294 2.01 17.21 1.47
C LEU A 294 1.27 18.56 1.35
N ASN A 295 1.77 19.63 1.92
CA ASN A 295 1.18 20.97 1.77
C ASN A 295 1.15 21.38 0.30
N ASP A 296 2.26 21.22 -0.41
CA ASP A 296 2.37 21.56 -1.84
C ASP A 296 1.45 20.69 -2.70
N ALA A 297 1.27 19.41 -2.36
CA ALA A 297 0.37 18.53 -3.07
C ALA A 297 -1.12 18.83 -2.80
N ILE A 298 -1.48 19.21 -1.57
CA ILE A 298 -2.86 19.37 -1.13
C ILE A 298 -3.35 20.82 -1.33
N PHE A 299 -2.48 21.84 -1.24
CA PHE A 299 -2.84 23.26 -1.34
C PHE A 299 -2.12 23.96 -2.51
N ILE A 300 -2.38 23.51 -3.74
CA ILE A 300 -1.79 24.12 -4.93
C ILE A 300 -2.33 25.55 -5.12
N THR A 301 -1.42 26.52 -5.16
CA THR A 301 -1.77 27.93 -5.36
C THR A 301 -2.27 28.16 -6.80
N GLY A 302 -3.43 28.85 -6.92
CA GLY A 302 -4.00 29.21 -8.22
C GLY A 302 -4.88 28.15 -8.87
N GLU A 303 -5.03 26.98 -8.27
CA GLU A 303 -5.95 25.93 -8.72
C GLU A 303 -7.28 25.99 -7.96
N VAL A 304 -8.39 25.82 -8.67
CA VAL A 304 -9.72 25.69 -8.03
C VAL A 304 -9.92 24.23 -7.64
N PRO A 305 -9.97 23.92 -6.34
CA PRO A 305 -10.12 22.54 -5.89
C PRO A 305 -11.52 22.00 -6.20
N ASP A 306 -11.60 20.76 -6.67
CA ASP A 306 -12.85 20.01 -6.77
C ASP A 306 -13.40 19.65 -5.38
N THR A 307 -14.55 18.97 -5.32
CA THR A 307 -15.21 18.63 -4.07
C THR A 307 -14.44 17.58 -3.26
N PHE A 308 -13.77 16.63 -3.91
CA PHE A 308 -12.92 15.64 -3.23
C PHE A 308 -11.70 16.31 -2.61
N LYS A 309 -11.07 17.22 -3.37
CA LYS A 309 -9.92 17.99 -2.90
C LYS A 309 -10.26 18.87 -1.70
N LYS A 310 -11.43 19.52 -1.70
CA LYS A 310 -11.91 20.31 -0.56
C LYS A 310 -12.09 19.47 0.71
N ASN A 311 -12.68 18.27 0.58
CA ASN A 311 -12.81 17.33 1.68
C ASN A 311 -11.44 16.89 2.21
N LEU A 312 -10.51 16.58 1.30
CA LEU A 312 -9.12 16.22 1.63
C LEU A 312 -8.42 17.35 2.40
N GLN A 313 -8.51 18.59 1.92
CA GLN A 313 -7.93 19.78 2.56
C GLN A 313 -8.42 19.94 4.00
N SER A 314 -9.75 19.87 4.21
CA SER A 314 -10.34 19.94 5.54
C SER A 314 -9.89 18.81 6.46
N SER A 315 -9.88 17.58 5.94
CA SER A 315 -9.44 16.41 6.70
C SER A 315 -7.96 16.46 7.08
N TYR A 316 -7.10 16.87 6.15
CA TYR A 316 -5.66 17.01 6.39
C TYR A 316 -5.36 18.03 7.48
N VAL A 317 -5.98 19.21 7.46
CA VAL A 317 -5.84 20.22 8.52
C VAL A 317 -6.25 19.63 9.88
N ASN A 318 -7.37 18.91 9.94
CA ASN A 318 -7.82 18.27 11.17
C ASN A 318 -6.82 17.20 11.66
N LEU A 319 -6.21 16.41 10.75
CA LEU A 319 -5.17 15.43 11.10
C LEU A 319 -3.94 16.13 11.68
N LEU A 320 -3.50 17.25 11.12
CA LEU A 320 -2.36 18.02 11.64
C LEU A 320 -2.67 18.63 13.02
N ILE A 321 -3.85 19.23 13.22
CA ILE A 321 -4.27 19.79 14.52
C ILE A 321 -4.31 18.68 15.59
N ASN A 322 -4.92 17.54 15.26
CA ASN A 322 -4.99 16.39 16.16
C ASN A 322 -3.59 15.84 16.46
N GLY A 323 -2.72 15.77 15.45
CA GLY A 323 -1.34 15.32 15.61
C GLY A 323 -0.52 16.23 16.53
N PHE A 324 -0.62 17.55 16.38
CA PHE A 324 0.06 18.52 17.25
C PHE A 324 -0.35 18.37 18.73
N ASN A 325 -1.62 18.11 18.99
CA ASN A 325 -2.16 17.91 20.32
C ASN A 325 -1.96 16.50 20.89
N ASN A 326 -1.46 15.55 20.11
CA ASN A 326 -1.31 14.16 20.51
C ASN A 326 0.06 13.91 21.17
N SER A 327 0.06 13.39 22.40
CA SER A 327 1.26 13.07 23.16
C SER A 327 2.09 11.91 22.59
N SER A 328 1.56 11.14 21.64
CA SER A 328 2.29 10.06 20.99
C SER A 328 3.36 10.54 19.98
N TYR A 329 3.29 11.81 19.53
CA TYR A 329 4.30 12.39 18.67
C TYR A 329 5.48 12.93 19.48
N ASP A 330 6.70 12.73 18.96
CA ASP A 330 7.90 13.35 19.47
C ASP A 330 7.94 14.86 19.15
N GLU A 331 8.78 15.61 19.86
CA GLU A 331 8.81 17.07 19.76
C GLU A 331 9.33 17.57 18.40
N VAL A 332 10.20 16.81 17.72
CA VAL A 332 10.68 17.16 16.37
C VAL A 332 9.53 17.05 15.37
N SER A 333 8.76 15.96 15.45
CA SER A 333 7.56 15.75 14.62
C SER A 333 6.49 16.82 14.90
N LYS A 334 6.24 17.20 16.16
CA LYS A 334 5.32 18.28 16.52
C LYS A 334 5.77 19.64 15.99
N ALA A 335 7.06 19.94 16.06
CA ALA A 335 7.60 21.19 15.50
C ALA A 335 7.40 21.25 13.98
N ALA A 336 7.60 20.12 13.28
CA ALA A 336 7.34 20.02 11.85
C ALA A 336 5.83 20.21 11.52
N ILE A 337 4.94 19.57 12.28
CA ILE A 337 3.48 19.74 12.14
C ILE A 337 3.07 21.19 12.37
N PHE A 338 3.63 21.86 13.38
CA PHE A 338 3.34 23.25 13.65
C PHE A 338 3.79 24.19 12.53
N SER A 339 4.98 23.93 11.95
CA SER A 339 5.44 24.67 10.77
C SER A 339 4.50 24.47 9.59
N ALA A 340 4.16 23.22 9.29
CA ALA A 340 3.24 22.91 8.19
C ALA A 340 1.88 23.60 8.34
N LEU A 341 1.32 23.67 9.56
CA LEU A 341 0.07 24.40 9.82
C LEU A 341 0.18 25.90 9.54
N LYS A 342 1.34 26.51 9.78
CA LYS A 342 1.57 27.95 9.48
C LYS A 342 1.69 28.21 7.98
N ASP A 343 2.22 27.25 7.25
CA ASP A 343 2.51 27.37 5.83
C ASP A 343 1.25 27.13 4.96
N ILE A 344 0.15 26.62 5.55
CA ILE A 344 -1.14 26.47 4.86
C ILE A 344 -1.71 27.86 4.53
N PRO A 345 -2.03 28.17 3.25
CA PRO A 345 -2.51 29.48 2.84
C PRO A 345 -3.76 29.94 3.60
N VAL A 346 -3.74 31.17 4.09
CA VAL A 346 -4.83 31.79 4.91
C VAL A 346 -6.18 31.81 4.18
N SER A 347 -6.19 31.82 2.85
CA SER A 347 -7.40 31.75 2.03
C SER A 347 -8.28 30.52 2.30
N TYR A 348 -7.69 29.43 2.81
CA TYR A 348 -8.43 28.23 3.19
C TYR A 348 -8.95 28.25 4.63
N THR A 349 -8.40 29.10 5.51
CA THR A 349 -8.84 29.23 6.90
C THR A 349 -10.04 30.16 7.04
N HIS A 350 -10.27 31.07 6.10
CA HIS A 350 -11.42 32.00 6.11
C HIS A 350 -12.75 31.36 5.72
N LEU A 351 -12.78 30.23 5.03
CA LEU A 351 -14.01 29.53 4.69
C LEU A 351 -14.76 28.96 5.92
N ARG A 352 -14.10 28.76 7.05
CA ARG A 352 -14.76 28.36 8.32
C ARG A 352 -15.40 29.52 9.10
N ALA A 353 -14.97 30.76 8.90
CA ALA A 353 -15.48 31.89 9.66
C ALA A 353 -16.86 32.37 9.16
N HIS A 354 -17.23 32.02 7.92
CA HIS A 354 -18.52 32.42 7.34
C HIS A 354 -19.65 31.40 7.48
N GLU A 355 -19.32 30.12 7.77
CA GLU A 355 -20.35 29.08 7.95
C GLU A 355 -20.87 28.94 9.40
N THR A 356 -20.31 29.69 10.35
CA THR A 356 -20.74 29.66 11.77
C THR A 356 -21.63 30.81 12.19
N HIS A 357 -22.11 31.64 11.25
CA HIS A 357 -22.97 32.81 11.52
C HIS A 357 -24.24 32.83 10.65
N GLU A 358 -24.95 31.72 10.50
CA GLU A 358 -26.38 31.68 10.16
C GLU A 358 -27.12 30.73 11.08
#